data_c232b5ccc2e34f744d579d36a3617941
#
_entry.id   c232b5ccc2e34f744d579d36a3617941
#
_cell.length_a   1.000
_cell.length_b   1.000
_cell.length_c   1.000
_cell.angle_alpha   90.00
_cell.angle_beta   90.00
_cell.angle_gamma   90.00
#
_symmetry.space_group_name_H-M   'P 1'
#
loop_
_entity.id
_entity.type
_entity.pdbx_description
1 polymer ?
#
loop_
_entity_poly.entity_id
_entity_poly.type
_entity_poly.pdbx_seq_one_letter_code
_entity_poly.pdbx_strand_id
1 'polypeptide(L)'
;MSNFISDKAKLGKNITFAKNIIIEDNVTIGNNCNLGYNVVIRKGTTIGDNVRVDDNTIIGKFPMRASLSIFKEEPNLSPTQIGDNCLIGANTVIYIGSSISNNVLIADLASIRENTMISEYTIVGRGVTVENYVKIGKRCKLESECYITAYSELEDYVFIAPGVVTSNDNFLGRTEERFKHFKGITVKKGGRIGANAVILPGKIIGEDAVIAAGSVVTKDVPPRKIVMGSPAHIVRDVPEEQLIENQKFYVG
;
A
#
# COMPACT_ATOMS: atom_id res chain seq x y z
N MET A 1 -7.75 31.35 -7.39
CA MET A 1 -6.69 31.21 -6.39
C MET A 1 -5.41 30.83 -7.14
N SER A 2 -4.26 31.34 -6.72
CA SER A 2 -2.94 31.09 -7.32
C SER A 2 -2.29 29.85 -6.70
N ASN A 3 -1.39 29.21 -7.43
CA ASN A 3 -0.54 28.15 -6.89
C ASN A 3 0.45 28.74 -5.87
N PHE A 4 0.74 27.99 -4.80
CA PHE A 4 1.83 28.29 -3.88
C PHE A 4 2.97 27.27 -4.13
N ILE A 5 4.11 27.78 -4.56
CA ILE A 5 5.30 26.97 -4.78
C ILE A 5 6.44 27.64 -4.00
N SER A 6 7.02 26.92 -3.05
CA SER A 6 8.14 27.43 -2.26
C SER A 6 9.36 27.73 -3.13
N ASP A 7 10.05 28.82 -2.85
CA ASP A 7 11.32 29.18 -3.50
C ASP A 7 12.44 28.16 -3.26
N LYS A 8 12.28 27.30 -2.24
CA LYS A 8 13.21 26.20 -1.92
C LYS A 8 12.87 24.89 -2.64
N ALA A 9 11.75 24.85 -3.39
CA ALA A 9 11.40 23.66 -4.17
C ALA A 9 12.30 23.57 -5.41
N LYS A 10 12.65 22.35 -5.79
CA LYS A 10 13.41 22.04 -7.01
C LYS A 10 12.49 21.40 -8.02
N LEU A 11 12.27 22.04 -9.12
CA LEU A 11 11.36 21.61 -10.18
C LEU A 11 12.13 21.26 -11.44
N GLY A 12 11.82 20.10 -12.01
CA GLY A 12 12.32 19.65 -13.31
C GLY A 12 11.70 20.44 -14.48
N LYS A 13 11.86 19.92 -15.68
CA LYS A 13 11.32 20.52 -16.92
C LYS A 13 9.96 19.93 -17.28
N ASN A 14 9.17 20.69 -18.06
CA ASN A 14 7.89 20.24 -18.64
C ASN A 14 6.87 19.77 -17.59
N ILE A 15 6.77 20.46 -16.46
CA ILE A 15 5.76 20.15 -15.45
C ILE A 15 4.49 20.93 -15.78
N THR A 16 3.36 20.19 -15.81
CA THR A 16 2.03 20.79 -15.96
C THR A 16 1.39 20.95 -14.60
N PHE A 17 0.92 22.17 -14.32
CA PHE A 17 0.22 22.50 -13.07
C PHE A 17 -1.21 22.92 -13.36
N ALA A 18 -2.19 22.30 -12.67
CA ALA A 18 -3.55 22.83 -12.61
C ALA A 18 -3.62 24.05 -11.65
N LYS A 19 -4.70 24.25 -10.92
CA LYS A 19 -4.86 25.40 -9.98
C LYS A 19 -4.89 24.93 -8.54
N ASN A 20 -4.58 25.86 -7.62
CA ASN A 20 -4.61 25.67 -6.16
C ASN A 20 -3.59 24.61 -5.68
N ILE A 21 -2.46 24.49 -6.32
CA ILE A 21 -1.40 23.57 -5.92
C ILE A 21 -0.58 24.20 -4.81
N ILE A 22 -0.20 23.38 -3.82
CA ILE A 22 0.69 23.76 -2.73
C ILE A 22 1.92 22.85 -2.77
N ILE A 23 3.10 23.45 -3.00
CA ILE A 23 4.40 22.77 -2.96
C ILE A 23 5.23 23.41 -1.85
N GLU A 24 5.49 22.66 -0.78
CA GLU A 24 6.21 23.15 0.38
C GLU A 24 7.75 23.15 0.20
N ASP A 25 8.47 23.60 1.23
CA ASP A 25 9.93 23.73 1.24
C ASP A 25 10.64 22.39 0.95
N ASN A 26 11.74 22.47 0.20
CA ASN A 26 12.64 21.34 -0.11
C ASN A 26 11.96 20.16 -0.83
N VAL A 27 10.82 20.38 -1.45
CA VAL A 27 10.23 19.40 -2.37
C VAL A 27 11.07 19.33 -3.64
N THR A 28 11.27 18.14 -4.15
CA THR A 28 11.90 17.91 -5.46
C THR A 28 10.91 17.19 -6.38
N ILE A 29 10.70 17.70 -7.59
CA ILE A 29 9.85 17.09 -8.61
C ILE A 29 10.66 16.96 -9.90
N GLY A 30 10.67 15.76 -10.47
CA GLY A 30 11.35 15.44 -11.71
C GLY A 30 10.72 16.08 -12.96
N ASN A 31 11.08 15.56 -14.11
CA ASN A 31 10.64 16.09 -15.41
C ASN A 31 9.31 15.48 -15.85
N ASN A 32 8.60 16.17 -16.76
CA ASN A 32 7.38 15.68 -17.43
C ASN A 32 6.27 15.26 -16.46
N CYS A 33 6.17 15.87 -15.29
CA CYS A 33 5.14 15.56 -14.30
C CYS A 33 3.85 16.35 -14.57
N ASN A 34 2.73 15.78 -14.18
CA ASN A 34 1.42 16.43 -14.28
C ASN A 34 0.76 16.44 -12.89
N LEU A 35 0.42 17.63 -12.39
CA LEU A 35 -0.24 17.84 -11.10
C LEU A 35 -1.63 18.43 -11.30
N GLY A 36 -2.64 17.69 -10.84
CA GLY A 36 -4.05 18.06 -10.88
C GLY A 36 -4.42 19.21 -9.94
N TYR A 37 -5.71 19.51 -9.84
CA TYR A 37 -6.23 20.58 -8.99
C TYR A 37 -6.09 20.26 -7.51
N ASN A 38 -5.81 21.27 -6.68
CA ASN A 38 -5.77 21.18 -5.22
C ASN A 38 -4.76 20.12 -4.69
N VAL A 39 -3.73 19.78 -5.45
CA VAL A 39 -2.66 18.88 -5.00
C VAL A 39 -1.80 19.57 -3.95
N VAL A 40 -1.50 18.85 -2.87
CA VAL A 40 -0.62 19.32 -1.78
C VAL A 40 0.58 18.38 -1.66
N ILE A 41 1.78 18.92 -1.85
CA ILE A 41 3.05 18.19 -1.69
C ILE A 41 3.80 18.78 -0.50
N ARG A 42 3.93 17.97 0.55
CA ARG A 42 4.53 18.38 1.81
C ARG A 42 6.05 18.37 1.77
N LYS A 43 6.61 19.15 2.69
CA LYS A 43 8.03 19.43 2.85
C LYS A 43 8.92 18.21 2.67
N GLY A 44 9.97 18.36 1.88
CA GLY A 44 11.02 17.37 1.68
C GLY A 44 10.67 16.21 0.76
N THR A 45 9.41 16.08 0.31
CA THR A 45 8.97 15.03 -0.61
C THR A 45 9.79 15.05 -1.90
N THR A 46 10.16 13.87 -2.38
CA THR A 46 10.80 13.69 -3.69
C THR A 46 9.86 12.92 -4.62
N ILE A 47 9.67 13.43 -5.83
CA ILE A 47 8.88 12.83 -6.91
C ILE A 47 9.79 12.70 -8.13
N GLY A 48 9.83 11.52 -8.74
CA GLY A 48 10.62 11.21 -9.93
C GLY A 48 10.08 11.82 -11.22
N ASP A 49 10.54 11.30 -12.34
CA ASP A 49 10.15 11.73 -13.69
C ASP A 49 8.84 11.06 -14.14
N ASN A 50 8.10 11.72 -15.04
CA ASN A 50 6.89 11.22 -15.69
C ASN A 50 5.78 10.80 -14.69
N VAL A 51 5.68 11.47 -13.56
CA VAL A 51 4.67 11.18 -12.54
C VAL A 51 3.41 12.00 -12.79
N ARG A 52 2.26 11.34 -12.72
CA ARG A 52 0.94 11.98 -12.72
C ARG A 52 0.35 11.91 -11.31
N VAL A 53 -0.09 13.06 -10.81
CA VAL A 53 -0.82 13.18 -9.53
C VAL A 53 -2.16 13.86 -9.82
N ASP A 54 -3.26 13.15 -9.58
CA ASP A 54 -4.60 13.65 -9.84
C ASP A 54 -5.15 14.52 -8.70
N ASP A 55 -6.33 15.06 -8.90
CA ASP A 55 -6.94 16.12 -8.10
C ASP A 55 -7.12 15.78 -6.62
N ASN A 56 -7.02 16.79 -5.76
CA ASN A 56 -7.25 16.72 -4.31
C ASN A 56 -6.33 15.75 -3.56
N THR A 57 -5.20 15.37 -4.13
CA THR A 57 -4.27 14.40 -3.54
C THR A 57 -3.26 15.08 -2.63
N ILE A 58 -2.95 14.45 -1.49
CA ILE A 58 -2.00 14.95 -0.51
C ILE A 58 -0.83 13.96 -0.38
N ILE A 59 0.39 14.42 -0.65
CA ILE A 59 1.60 13.62 -0.53
C ILE A 59 2.48 14.16 0.60
N GLY A 60 2.95 13.26 1.48
CA GLY A 60 3.79 13.61 2.63
C GLY A 60 3.00 14.06 3.87
N LYS A 61 1.72 13.67 4.00
CA LYS A 61 0.88 14.03 5.15
C LYS A 61 1.48 13.52 6.46
N PHE A 62 1.55 14.36 7.48
CA PHE A 62 1.93 13.93 8.82
C PHE A 62 0.83 13.09 9.47
N PRO A 63 1.19 12.00 10.20
CA PRO A 63 0.21 11.21 10.92
C PRO A 63 -0.44 12.01 12.04
N MET A 64 -1.73 11.79 12.25
CA MET A 64 -2.47 12.32 13.41
C MET A 64 -2.50 11.26 14.50
N ARG A 65 -2.27 11.68 15.73
CA ARG A 65 -2.32 10.79 16.90
C ARG A 65 -3.39 11.31 17.87
N ALA A 66 -4.30 10.42 18.26
CA ALA A 66 -5.20 10.71 19.36
C ALA A 66 -4.44 10.66 20.70
N SER A 67 -4.89 11.37 21.70
CA SER A 67 -4.24 11.41 23.03
C SER A 67 -4.10 10.03 23.69
N LEU A 68 -5.02 9.12 23.40
CA LEU A 68 -5.00 7.73 23.85
C LEU A 68 -4.45 6.74 22.82
N SER A 69 -3.80 7.24 21.77
CA SER A 69 -3.17 6.37 20.78
C SER A 69 -2.04 5.56 21.39
N ILE A 70 -1.99 4.28 21.04
CA ILE A 70 -0.87 3.40 21.39
C ILE A 70 0.40 3.74 20.61
N PHE A 71 0.25 4.37 19.45
CA PHE A 71 1.37 4.84 18.66
C PHE A 71 1.82 6.19 19.19
N LYS A 72 3.07 6.27 19.61
CA LYS A 72 3.71 7.54 20.00
C LYS A 72 4.03 8.37 18.76
N GLU A 73 4.24 9.66 18.95
CA GLU A 73 4.77 10.51 17.89
C GLU A 73 6.17 10.04 17.51
N GLU A 74 6.42 9.97 16.20
CA GLU A 74 7.74 9.71 15.64
C GLU A 74 8.29 11.03 15.08
N PRO A 75 9.14 11.73 15.82
CA PRO A 75 9.58 13.08 15.44
C PRO A 75 10.46 13.13 14.19
N ASN A 76 11.04 11.99 13.77
CA ASN A 76 12.06 11.91 12.70
C ASN A 76 11.63 11.01 11.54
N LEU A 77 10.39 11.13 11.06
CA LEU A 77 9.96 10.44 9.85
C LEU A 77 10.72 10.98 8.62
N SER A 78 11.26 10.07 7.81
CA SER A 78 11.90 10.43 6.55
C SER A 78 10.89 11.04 5.56
N PRO A 79 11.29 11.98 4.70
CA PRO A 79 10.40 12.48 3.65
C PRO A 79 9.89 11.38 2.74
N THR A 80 8.69 11.59 2.19
CA THR A 80 8.08 10.67 1.21
C THR A 80 8.88 10.65 -0.09
N GLN A 81 9.04 9.46 -0.67
CA GLN A 81 9.70 9.26 -1.95
C GLN A 81 8.76 8.57 -2.93
N ILE A 82 8.65 9.12 -4.13
CA ILE A 82 7.89 8.54 -5.25
C ILE A 82 8.84 8.44 -6.44
N GLY A 83 8.97 7.24 -6.97
CA GLY A 83 9.82 6.95 -8.12
C GLY A 83 9.23 7.42 -9.45
N ASP A 84 9.86 7.01 -10.54
CA ASP A 84 9.50 7.40 -11.89
C ASP A 84 8.26 6.66 -12.41
N ASN A 85 7.57 7.27 -13.39
CA ASN A 85 6.44 6.68 -14.11
C ASN A 85 5.29 6.23 -13.21
N CYS A 86 5.09 6.86 -12.06
CA CYS A 86 4.00 6.56 -11.15
C CYS A 86 2.71 7.29 -11.51
N LEU A 87 1.58 6.63 -11.27
CA LEU A 87 0.25 7.21 -11.42
C LEU A 87 -0.41 7.26 -10.04
N ILE A 88 -0.74 8.46 -9.58
CA ILE A 88 -1.39 8.70 -8.28
C ILE A 88 -2.77 9.29 -8.53
N GLY A 89 -3.79 8.54 -8.20
CA GLY A 89 -5.20 8.90 -8.42
C GLY A 89 -5.70 10.02 -7.52
N ALA A 90 -6.93 10.44 -7.79
CA ALA A 90 -7.57 11.55 -7.11
C ALA A 90 -7.98 11.21 -5.66
N ASN A 91 -8.00 12.23 -4.79
CA ASN A 91 -8.36 12.11 -3.36
C ASN A 91 -7.51 11.08 -2.61
N THR A 92 -6.32 10.81 -3.06
CA THR A 92 -5.36 9.88 -2.44
C THR A 92 -4.57 10.59 -1.34
N VAL A 93 -4.28 9.87 -0.25
CA VAL A 93 -3.45 10.39 0.85
C VAL A 93 -2.24 9.48 1.06
N ILE A 94 -1.05 10.01 0.78
CA ILE A 94 0.22 9.34 1.04
C ILE A 94 0.90 10.04 2.21
N TYR A 95 1.20 9.28 3.27
CA TYR A 95 1.82 9.82 4.46
C TYR A 95 3.35 9.89 4.33
N ILE A 96 3.93 10.76 5.13
CA ILE A 96 5.38 10.92 5.29
C ILE A 96 6.03 9.57 5.66
N GLY A 97 7.27 9.36 5.24
CA GLY A 97 8.00 8.11 5.47
C GLY A 97 7.70 7.00 4.46
N SER A 98 6.71 7.19 3.59
CA SER A 98 6.40 6.20 2.56
C SER A 98 7.41 6.24 1.42
N SER A 99 7.76 5.07 0.90
CA SER A 99 8.63 4.89 -0.27
C SER A 99 7.89 4.12 -1.35
N ILE A 100 7.63 4.77 -2.47
CA ILE A 100 6.95 4.22 -3.64
C ILE A 100 7.99 4.09 -4.76
N SER A 101 8.23 2.88 -5.23
CA SER A 101 9.18 2.60 -6.32
C SER A 101 8.62 3.02 -7.68
N ASN A 102 9.39 2.76 -8.76
CA ASN A 102 9.00 3.13 -10.12
C ASN A 102 7.81 2.31 -10.64
N ASN A 103 7.06 2.88 -11.59
CA ASN A 103 5.97 2.21 -12.31
C ASN A 103 4.84 1.70 -11.40
N VAL A 104 4.58 2.37 -10.28
CA VAL A 104 3.49 2.04 -9.35
C VAL A 104 2.25 2.84 -9.71
N LEU A 105 1.10 2.17 -9.67
CA LEU A 105 -0.20 2.81 -9.72
C LEU A 105 -0.83 2.78 -8.32
N ILE A 106 -1.19 3.96 -7.81
CA ILE A 106 -2.04 4.13 -6.61
C ILE A 106 -3.32 4.81 -7.08
N ALA A 107 -4.42 4.06 -7.10
CA ALA A 107 -5.69 4.55 -7.64
C ALA A 107 -6.42 5.48 -6.67
N ASP A 108 -7.54 6.03 -7.14
CA ASP A 108 -8.35 7.02 -6.41
C ASP A 108 -8.74 6.56 -5.00
N LEU A 109 -8.85 7.53 -4.09
CA LEU A 109 -9.32 7.31 -2.71
C LEU A 109 -8.42 6.39 -1.86
N ALA A 110 -7.26 5.98 -2.34
CA ALA A 110 -6.36 5.15 -1.56
C ALA A 110 -5.71 5.93 -0.40
N SER A 111 -5.39 5.22 0.67
CA SER A 111 -4.66 5.76 1.83
C SER A 111 -3.43 4.91 2.12
N ILE A 112 -2.24 5.50 1.99
CA ILE A 112 -0.95 4.86 2.25
C ILE A 112 -0.34 5.49 3.50
N ARG A 113 -0.32 4.77 4.60
CA ARG A 113 0.16 5.25 5.89
C ARG A 113 1.70 5.33 5.93
N GLU A 114 2.18 5.99 6.98
CA GLU A 114 3.60 6.26 7.19
C GLU A 114 4.48 4.99 7.23
N ASN A 115 5.74 5.12 6.81
CA ASN A 115 6.74 4.04 6.79
C ASN A 115 6.30 2.81 5.96
N THR A 116 5.51 3.01 4.94
CA THR A 116 5.10 1.97 3.99
C THR A 116 6.06 1.92 2.81
N MET A 117 6.41 0.73 2.35
CA MET A 117 7.23 0.50 1.16
C MET A 117 6.42 -0.23 0.11
N ILE A 118 6.36 0.32 -1.12
CA ILE A 118 5.69 -0.29 -2.27
C ILE A 118 6.68 -0.43 -3.40
N SER A 119 6.94 -1.68 -3.82
CA SER A 119 7.92 -1.99 -4.87
C SER A 119 7.32 -1.88 -6.27
N GLU A 120 8.21 -1.97 -7.28
CA GLU A 120 7.93 -1.65 -8.67
C GLU A 120 6.79 -2.47 -9.29
N TYR A 121 6.08 -1.86 -10.24
CA TYR A 121 4.99 -2.46 -11.03
C TYR A 121 3.80 -2.92 -10.18
N THR A 122 3.69 -2.46 -8.94
CA THR A 122 2.58 -2.79 -8.06
C THR A 122 1.39 -1.88 -8.32
N ILE A 123 0.21 -2.44 -8.25
CA ILE A 123 -1.08 -1.75 -8.36
C ILE A 123 -1.74 -1.74 -6.99
N VAL A 124 -2.05 -0.54 -6.52
CA VAL A 124 -2.91 -0.29 -5.35
C VAL A 124 -4.23 0.25 -5.86
N GLY A 125 -5.27 -0.55 -5.78
CA GLY A 125 -6.60 -0.26 -6.32
C GLY A 125 -7.34 0.84 -5.58
N ARG A 126 -8.51 1.21 -6.12
CA ARG A 126 -9.34 2.27 -5.57
C ARG A 126 -9.79 1.98 -4.14
N GLY A 127 -9.68 2.99 -3.26
CA GLY A 127 -10.12 2.90 -1.86
C GLY A 127 -9.32 1.92 -1.00
N VAL A 128 -8.19 1.42 -1.48
CA VAL A 128 -7.32 0.53 -0.70
C VAL A 128 -6.71 1.30 0.46
N THR A 129 -6.77 0.73 1.64
CA THR A 129 -6.08 1.24 2.82
C THR A 129 -4.87 0.36 3.14
N VAL A 130 -3.69 0.97 3.13
CA VAL A 130 -2.44 0.35 3.56
C VAL A 130 -1.97 1.05 4.83
N GLU A 131 -1.96 0.31 5.94
CA GLU A 131 -1.55 0.84 7.24
C GLU A 131 -0.01 0.97 7.36
N ASN A 132 0.44 1.57 8.46
CA ASN A 132 1.85 1.87 8.69
C ASN A 132 2.74 0.61 8.79
N TYR A 133 4.01 0.77 8.41
CA TYR A 133 5.04 -0.29 8.44
C TYR A 133 4.72 -1.51 7.55
N VAL A 134 3.90 -1.34 6.53
CA VAL A 134 3.62 -2.40 5.55
C VAL A 134 4.71 -2.40 4.47
N LYS A 135 5.12 -3.60 4.07
CA LYS A 135 6.02 -3.82 2.93
C LYS A 135 5.28 -4.58 1.84
N ILE A 136 5.31 -4.05 0.64
CA ILE A 136 4.67 -4.65 -0.53
C ILE A 136 5.72 -4.86 -1.62
N GLY A 137 5.86 -6.10 -2.04
CA GLY A 137 6.79 -6.56 -3.06
C GLY A 137 6.44 -6.07 -4.46
N LYS A 138 7.18 -6.57 -5.45
CA LYS A 138 7.03 -6.22 -6.86
C LYS A 138 5.82 -6.89 -7.48
N ARG A 139 5.22 -6.20 -8.47
CA ARG A 139 4.12 -6.77 -9.28
C ARG A 139 2.94 -7.29 -8.47
N CYS A 140 2.73 -6.76 -7.28
CA CYS A 140 1.54 -7.05 -6.48
C CYS A 140 0.32 -6.35 -7.05
N LYS A 141 -0.86 -6.95 -6.83
CA LYS A 141 -2.14 -6.33 -7.14
C LYS A 141 -3.03 -6.35 -5.92
N LEU A 142 -3.29 -5.18 -5.38
CA LEU A 142 -4.25 -4.96 -4.30
C LEU A 142 -5.50 -4.37 -4.92
N GLU A 143 -6.55 -5.15 -4.99
CA GLU A 143 -7.80 -4.73 -5.63
C GLU A 143 -8.64 -3.84 -4.71
N SER A 144 -9.66 -3.21 -5.27
CA SER A 144 -10.44 -2.16 -4.62
C SER A 144 -10.94 -2.52 -3.23
N GLU A 145 -10.91 -1.50 -2.33
CA GLU A 145 -11.48 -1.56 -0.97
C GLU A 145 -10.83 -2.61 -0.05
N CYS A 146 -9.68 -3.18 -0.38
CA CYS A 146 -9.01 -4.06 0.58
C CYS A 146 -8.29 -3.25 1.67
N TYR A 147 -8.21 -3.84 2.87
CA TYR A 147 -7.56 -3.25 4.04
C TYR A 147 -6.35 -4.10 4.44
N ILE A 148 -5.16 -3.52 4.36
CA ILE A 148 -3.90 -4.14 4.76
C ILE A 148 -3.44 -3.54 6.08
N THR A 149 -3.52 -4.33 7.13
CA THR A 149 -3.19 -3.93 8.49
C THR A 149 -1.70 -3.66 8.68
N ALA A 150 -1.38 -2.83 9.66
CA ALA A 150 0.00 -2.47 10.01
C ALA A 150 0.91 -3.70 10.24
N TYR A 151 2.20 -3.53 9.93
CA TYR A 151 3.23 -4.56 10.05
C TYR A 151 3.04 -5.79 9.14
N SER A 152 2.23 -5.68 8.09
CA SER A 152 2.07 -6.74 7.10
C SER A 152 3.22 -6.74 6.10
N GLU A 153 3.53 -7.93 5.58
CA GLU A 153 4.51 -8.13 4.52
C GLU A 153 3.88 -8.94 3.38
N LEU A 154 3.81 -8.35 2.20
CA LEU A 154 3.36 -8.98 0.97
C LEU A 154 4.59 -9.14 0.07
N GLU A 155 4.99 -10.38 -0.21
CA GLU A 155 6.10 -10.66 -1.12
C GLU A 155 5.71 -10.40 -2.59
N ASP A 156 6.61 -10.66 -3.53
CA ASP A 156 6.38 -10.40 -4.95
C ASP A 156 5.18 -11.18 -5.53
N TYR A 157 4.50 -10.60 -6.50
CA TYR A 157 3.40 -11.21 -7.26
C TYR A 157 2.17 -11.59 -6.42
N VAL A 158 2.00 -11.02 -5.25
CA VAL A 158 0.81 -11.24 -4.41
C VAL A 158 -0.42 -10.62 -5.04
N PHE A 159 -1.53 -11.33 -4.99
CA PHE A 159 -2.84 -10.84 -5.41
C PHE A 159 -3.81 -10.79 -4.24
N ILE A 160 -4.34 -9.62 -3.96
CA ILE A 160 -5.37 -9.37 -2.93
C ILE A 160 -6.63 -8.91 -3.64
N ALA A 161 -7.67 -9.73 -3.61
CA ALA A 161 -8.96 -9.42 -4.26
C ALA A 161 -9.76 -8.34 -3.51
N PRO A 162 -10.82 -7.78 -4.14
CA PRO A 162 -11.62 -6.71 -3.53
C PRO A 162 -12.21 -7.07 -2.17
N GLY A 163 -12.23 -6.09 -1.26
CA GLY A 163 -12.87 -6.21 0.04
C GLY A 163 -12.18 -7.15 1.03
N VAL A 164 -10.98 -7.62 0.77
CA VAL A 164 -10.20 -8.41 1.72
C VAL A 164 -9.86 -7.56 2.95
N VAL A 165 -10.04 -8.13 4.14
CA VAL A 165 -9.70 -7.46 5.41
C VAL A 165 -8.66 -8.27 6.17
N THR A 166 -7.60 -7.58 6.62
CA THR A 166 -6.56 -8.17 7.47
C THR A 166 -6.55 -7.49 8.84
N SER A 167 -6.09 -8.19 9.86
CA SER A 167 -6.02 -7.65 11.22
C SER A 167 -4.69 -7.96 11.93
N ASN A 168 -4.35 -7.18 12.97
CA ASN A 168 -3.07 -7.30 13.67
C ASN A 168 -3.19 -7.41 15.20
N ASP A 169 -4.41 -7.44 15.74
CA ASP A 169 -4.65 -7.49 17.18
C ASP A 169 -5.65 -8.60 17.55
N ASN A 170 -5.15 -9.68 18.12
CA ASN A 170 -5.98 -10.80 18.59
C ASN A 170 -6.78 -10.48 19.87
N PHE A 171 -6.46 -9.37 20.54
CA PHE A 171 -7.08 -8.98 21.81
C PHE A 171 -8.21 -7.96 21.64
N LEU A 172 -8.41 -7.46 20.42
CA LEU A 172 -9.46 -6.51 20.06
C LEU A 172 -9.51 -5.27 21.00
N GLY A 173 -8.36 -4.70 21.27
CA GLY A 173 -8.23 -3.52 22.11
C GLY A 173 -8.17 -3.80 23.61
N ARG A 174 -8.18 -5.04 24.06
CA ARG A 174 -8.16 -5.39 25.48
C ARG A 174 -6.78 -5.83 25.94
N THR A 175 -6.48 -5.61 27.22
CA THR A 175 -5.26 -5.95 27.96
C THR A 175 -3.98 -5.27 27.44
N GLU A 176 -2.98 -5.06 28.30
CA GLU A 176 -1.68 -4.54 27.89
C GLU A 176 -0.82 -5.59 27.15
N GLU A 177 -1.13 -6.86 27.32
CA GLU A 177 -0.44 -7.97 26.66
C GLU A 177 -0.49 -7.84 25.13
N ARG A 178 -1.57 -7.26 24.58
CA ARG A 178 -1.72 -6.99 23.14
C ARG A 178 -0.51 -6.26 22.52
N PHE A 179 0.13 -5.36 23.25
CA PHE A 179 1.25 -4.56 22.73
C PHE A 179 2.48 -5.38 22.39
N LYS A 180 2.63 -6.57 22.98
CA LYS A 180 3.70 -7.51 22.67
C LYS A 180 3.40 -8.39 21.45
N HIS A 181 2.13 -8.44 21.02
CA HIS A 181 1.64 -9.40 20.03
C HIS A 181 1.09 -8.75 18.75
N PHE A 182 1.21 -7.43 18.57
CA PHE A 182 0.85 -6.80 17.31
C PHE A 182 1.67 -7.41 16.18
N LYS A 183 0.99 -8.05 15.24
CA LYS A 183 1.63 -8.66 14.10
C LYS A 183 0.69 -8.65 12.90
N GLY A 184 1.14 -8.01 11.81
CA GLY A 184 0.47 -8.07 10.53
C GLY A 184 0.51 -9.47 9.92
N ILE A 185 -0.06 -9.62 8.76
CA ILE A 185 -0.01 -10.86 8.00
C ILE A 185 1.27 -10.93 7.16
N THR A 186 1.68 -12.14 6.81
CA THR A 186 2.70 -12.36 5.79
C THR A 186 2.10 -13.15 4.64
N VAL A 187 2.16 -12.60 3.42
CA VAL A 187 1.77 -13.32 2.21
C VAL A 187 3.03 -13.58 1.41
N LYS A 188 3.35 -14.86 1.21
CA LYS A 188 4.53 -15.29 0.48
C LYS A 188 4.32 -15.12 -1.02
N LYS A 189 5.41 -15.19 -1.79
CA LYS A 189 5.44 -14.98 -3.24
C LYS A 189 4.31 -15.71 -3.96
N GLY A 190 3.61 -15.02 -4.85
CA GLY A 190 2.51 -15.58 -5.62
C GLY A 190 1.26 -15.94 -4.82
N GLY A 191 1.21 -15.68 -3.51
CA GLY A 191 0.03 -15.93 -2.68
C GLY A 191 -1.17 -15.10 -3.13
N ARG A 192 -2.38 -15.69 -3.10
CA ARG A 192 -3.61 -15.09 -3.61
C ARG A 192 -4.71 -15.15 -2.58
N ILE A 193 -5.37 -14.02 -2.32
CA ILE A 193 -6.46 -13.92 -1.35
C ILE A 193 -7.73 -13.50 -2.08
N GLY A 194 -8.74 -14.34 -2.06
CA GLY A 194 -10.03 -14.14 -2.71
C GLY A 194 -10.90 -13.08 -2.03
N ALA A 195 -11.86 -12.55 -2.79
CA ALA A 195 -12.69 -11.42 -2.36
C ALA A 195 -13.39 -11.65 -1.02
N ASN A 196 -13.46 -10.58 -0.20
CA ASN A 196 -14.10 -10.57 1.12
C ASN A 196 -13.55 -11.63 2.12
N ALA A 197 -12.37 -12.16 1.89
CA ALA A 197 -11.73 -13.02 2.89
C ALA A 197 -11.20 -12.19 4.08
N VAL A 198 -11.21 -12.79 5.26
CA VAL A 198 -10.69 -12.20 6.50
C VAL A 198 -9.46 -12.98 6.96
N ILE A 199 -8.36 -12.29 7.19
CA ILE A 199 -7.11 -12.91 7.65
C ILE A 199 -6.80 -12.42 9.07
N LEU A 200 -6.74 -13.35 10.01
CA LEU A 200 -6.47 -13.05 11.42
C LEU A 200 -5.00 -12.65 11.66
N PRO A 201 -4.69 -11.98 12.79
CA PRO A 201 -3.37 -11.47 13.11
C PRO A 201 -2.25 -12.49 13.03
N GLY A 202 -1.14 -12.10 12.43
CA GLY A 202 0.09 -12.87 12.39
C GLY A 202 0.06 -14.11 11.50
N LYS A 203 -0.95 -14.29 10.66
CA LYS A 203 -1.04 -15.46 9.78
C LYS A 203 -0.07 -15.38 8.60
N ILE A 204 0.46 -16.54 8.24
CA ILE A 204 1.34 -16.70 7.08
C ILE A 204 0.56 -17.44 5.99
N ILE A 205 0.48 -16.82 4.82
CA ILE A 205 -0.05 -17.42 3.60
C ILE A 205 1.15 -17.87 2.77
N GLY A 206 1.29 -19.18 2.58
CA GLY A 206 2.43 -19.80 1.92
C GLY A 206 2.55 -19.42 0.44
N GLU A 207 3.71 -19.73 -0.15
CA GLU A 207 4.00 -19.47 -1.56
C GLU A 207 2.95 -20.13 -2.45
N ASP A 208 2.45 -19.37 -3.45
CA ASP A 208 1.38 -19.79 -4.35
C ASP A 208 0.10 -20.32 -3.68
N ALA A 209 -0.07 -20.15 -2.38
CA ALA A 209 -1.31 -20.53 -1.71
C ALA A 209 -2.49 -19.66 -2.13
N VAL A 210 -3.69 -20.23 -2.06
CA VAL A 210 -4.94 -19.56 -2.45
C VAL A 210 -5.94 -19.62 -1.30
N ILE A 211 -6.43 -18.45 -0.94
CA ILE A 211 -7.57 -18.30 -0.02
C ILE A 211 -8.82 -18.11 -0.88
N ALA A 212 -9.80 -18.99 -0.75
CA ALA A 212 -11.07 -18.81 -1.46
C ALA A 212 -11.85 -17.60 -0.94
N ALA A 213 -12.67 -17.00 -1.80
CA ALA A 213 -13.49 -15.84 -1.45
C ALA A 213 -14.38 -16.14 -0.21
N GLY A 214 -14.58 -15.11 0.65
CA GLY A 214 -15.40 -15.19 1.86
C GLY A 214 -14.84 -16.06 2.98
N SER A 215 -13.60 -16.52 2.88
CA SER A 215 -12.99 -17.40 3.91
C SER A 215 -12.49 -16.62 5.12
N VAL A 216 -12.47 -17.25 6.30
CA VAL A 216 -11.84 -16.72 7.52
C VAL A 216 -10.61 -17.56 7.87
N VAL A 217 -9.43 -16.99 7.65
CA VAL A 217 -8.15 -17.66 7.87
C VAL A 217 -7.71 -17.48 9.33
N THR A 218 -7.76 -18.58 10.08
CA THR A 218 -7.44 -18.64 11.52
C THR A 218 -6.11 -19.35 11.82
N LYS A 219 -5.51 -20.00 10.83
CA LYS A 219 -4.23 -20.72 10.91
C LYS A 219 -3.36 -20.38 9.70
N ASP A 220 -2.06 -20.61 9.80
CA ASP A 220 -1.15 -20.47 8.67
C ASP A 220 -1.57 -21.43 7.54
N VAL A 221 -1.40 -20.95 6.29
CA VAL A 221 -1.74 -21.72 5.09
C VAL A 221 -0.46 -22.25 4.46
N PRO A 222 -0.31 -23.58 4.30
CA PRO A 222 0.87 -24.14 3.68
C PRO A 222 1.02 -23.71 2.21
N PRO A 223 2.25 -23.73 1.64
CA PRO A 223 2.48 -23.43 0.23
C PRO A 223 1.64 -24.30 -0.71
N ARG A 224 1.24 -23.74 -1.82
CA ARG A 224 0.53 -24.43 -2.94
C ARG A 224 -0.77 -25.12 -2.52
N LYS A 225 -1.42 -24.68 -1.43
CA LYS A 225 -2.73 -25.20 -0.99
C LYS A 225 -3.83 -24.18 -1.25
N ILE A 226 -5.00 -24.68 -1.60
CA ILE A 226 -6.25 -23.93 -1.61
C ILE A 226 -6.97 -24.17 -0.31
N VAL A 227 -7.33 -23.09 0.40
CA VAL A 227 -8.15 -23.17 1.62
C VAL A 227 -9.47 -22.43 1.42
N MET A 228 -10.52 -22.91 2.11
CA MET A 228 -11.88 -22.40 2.02
C MET A 228 -12.63 -22.56 3.33
N GLY A 229 -13.56 -21.65 3.61
CA GLY A 229 -14.54 -21.73 4.68
C GLY A 229 -14.27 -20.82 5.87
N SER A 230 -15.11 -20.92 6.91
CA SER A 230 -15.01 -20.17 8.16
C SER A 230 -15.21 -21.13 9.34
N PRO A 231 -14.13 -21.54 10.02
CA PRO A 231 -12.73 -21.27 9.71
C PRO A 231 -12.27 -21.97 8.41
N ALA A 232 -11.25 -21.40 7.76
CA ALA A 232 -10.71 -21.94 6.51
C ALA A 232 -9.96 -23.28 6.74
N HIS A 233 -10.22 -24.25 5.87
CA HIS A 233 -9.58 -25.57 5.84
C HIS A 233 -9.00 -25.86 4.46
N ILE A 234 -7.96 -26.70 4.40
CA ILE A 234 -7.37 -27.15 3.14
C ILE A 234 -8.40 -27.97 2.35
N VAL A 235 -8.62 -27.58 1.09
CA VAL A 235 -9.55 -28.26 0.18
C VAL A 235 -8.79 -29.14 -0.82
N ARG A 236 -7.73 -28.59 -1.44
CA ARG A 236 -6.93 -29.27 -2.46
C ARG A 236 -5.62 -28.53 -2.73
N ASP A 237 -4.80 -29.10 -3.57
CA ASP A 237 -3.61 -28.42 -4.11
C ASP A 237 -4.00 -27.37 -5.16
N VAL A 238 -3.13 -26.36 -5.31
CA VAL A 238 -3.21 -25.41 -6.41
C VAL A 238 -2.81 -26.13 -7.69
N PRO A 239 -3.59 -26.03 -8.78
CA PRO A 239 -3.21 -26.61 -10.07
C PRO A 239 -1.87 -26.05 -10.57
N GLU A 240 -1.02 -26.91 -11.14
CA GLU A 240 0.32 -26.51 -11.58
C GLU A 240 0.33 -25.35 -12.58
N GLU A 241 -0.66 -25.32 -13.48
CA GLU A 241 -0.81 -24.23 -14.46
C GLU A 241 -1.10 -22.87 -13.82
N GLN A 242 -1.47 -22.85 -12.53
CA GLN A 242 -1.74 -21.62 -11.78
C GLN A 242 -0.56 -21.14 -10.90
N LEU A 243 0.51 -21.91 -10.82
CA LEU A 243 1.71 -21.52 -10.07
C LEU A 243 2.41 -20.36 -10.78
N ILE A 244 3.01 -19.45 -9.99
CA ILE A 244 3.65 -18.25 -10.55
C ILE A 244 4.77 -18.59 -11.54
N GLU A 245 5.51 -19.67 -11.31
CA GLU A 245 6.57 -20.14 -12.17
C GLU A 245 6.10 -20.54 -13.58
N ASN A 246 4.81 -20.87 -13.74
CA ASN A 246 4.19 -21.25 -15.00
C ASN A 246 3.48 -20.10 -15.73
N GLN A 247 3.52 -18.87 -15.18
CA GLN A 247 2.84 -17.69 -15.73
C GLN A 247 3.73 -16.94 -16.73
N LYS A 248 3.69 -17.30 -18.00
CA LYS A 248 4.53 -16.68 -19.05
C LYS A 248 4.34 -15.17 -19.20
N PHE A 249 3.15 -14.65 -18.93
CA PHE A 249 2.84 -13.22 -19.07
C PHE A 249 3.32 -12.34 -17.91
N TYR A 250 3.80 -12.94 -16.82
CA TYR A 250 4.44 -12.19 -15.73
C TYR A 250 5.94 -12.02 -15.93
N VAL A 251 6.53 -12.74 -16.89
CA VAL A 251 7.97 -12.73 -17.21
C VAL A 251 8.20 -11.77 -18.37
N GLY A 252 8.02 -10.46 -18.12
CA GLY A 252 8.27 -9.40 -19.11
C GLY A 252 8.97 -8.22 -18.46
#